data_c7b93fc64841f495d494dc844d0a761f
#
_entry.id   c7b93fc64841f495d494dc844d0a761f
#
_cell.length_a   1.000
_cell.length_b   1.000
_cell.length_c   1.000
_cell.angle_alpha   90.00
_cell.angle_beta   90.00
_cell.angle_gamma   90.00
#
_symmetry.space_group_name_H-M   'P 1'
#
loop_
_entity.id
_entity.type
_entity.pdbx_description
1 polymer ?
#
loop_
_entity_poly.entity_id
_entity_poly.type
_entity_poly.pdbx_seq_one_letter_code
_entity_poly.pdbx_strand_id
1 'polypeptide(L)'
;INVQNALEAMNEGKKALDEGDYWAALGYYQIVVNDYPNSIFAPEAYYQMSQALVKRGQFMDAFDALQEIVKKYPDYPRFNQIIGAEYDVAATIQSGATPYLWGWFPWFTNYNDAIKIYESVVKDAPYSDYSPIALMNISIIAEQEDKQDVAFDALDRLINNYPKSMFASDAYLQMAKVYRSLVQGPEYDQTPTRNAISFFNDYLILFPNESQVARAEEGLEAMQDTYARSRLVMGDFYYYYRNNG
;
A
#
# COMPACT_ATOMS: atom_id res chain seq x y z
N ILE A 1 -0.28 2.32 -43.63
CA ILE A 1 0.88 3.20 -43.43
C ILE A 1 1.02 3.50 -41.93
N ASN A 2 -0.02 3.98 -41.23
CA ASN A 2 0.10 4.37 -39.81
C ASN A 2 0.42 3.18 -38.87
N VAL A 3 -0.16 2.00 -39.12
CA VAL A 3 0.10 0.78 -38.31
C VAL A 3 1.52 0.28 -38.48
N GLN A 4 2.05 0.33 -39.71
CA GLN A 4 3.41 -0.12 -40.00
C GLN A 4 4.45 0.79 -39.35
N ASN A 5 4.26 2.11 -39.39
CA ASN A 5 5.16 3.07 -38.73
C ASN A 5 5.13 2.92 -37.22
N ALA A 6 3.95 2.72 -36.62
CA ALA A 6 3.82 2.43 -35.19
C ALA A 6 4.54 1.14 -34.79
N LEU A 7 4.40 0.07 -35.59
CA LEU A 7 5.11 -1.19 -35.36
C LEU A 7 6.64 -1.03 -35.47
N GLU A 8 7.11 -0.26 -36.44
CA GLU A 8 8.54 0.02 -36.60
C GLU A 8 9.10 0.75 -35.37
N ALA A 9 8.41 1.81 -34.92
CA ALA A 9 8.79 2.52 -33.70
C ALA A 9 8.77 1.62 -32.45
N MET A 10 7.78 0.72 -32.33
CA MET A 10 7.73 -0.28 -31.25
C MET A 10 8.94 -1.21 -31.27
N ASN A 11 9.34 -1.68 -32.45
CA ASN A 11 10.49 -2.58 -32.62
C ASN A 11 11.82 -1.88 -32.28
N GLU A 12 12.01 -0.64 -32.74
CA GLU A 12 13.20 0.14 -32.41
C GLU A 12 13.24 0.48 -30.92
N GLY A 13 12.10 0.82 -30.32
CA GLY A 13 12.00 1.05 -28.89
C GLY A 13 12.36 -0.20 -28.06
N LYS A 14 11.86 -1.36 -28.48
CA LYS A 14 12.20 -2.63 -27.84
C LYS A 14 13.69 -2.96 -27.95
N LYS A 15 14.27 -2.79 -29.13
CA LYS A 15 15.69 -2.99 -29.34
C LYS A 15 16.53 -2.09 -28.44
N ALA A 16 16.23 -0.81 -28.38
CA ALA A 16 16.90 0.14 -27.50
C ALA A 16 16.75 -0.25 -26.00
N LEU A 17 15.57 -0.73 -25.60
CA LEU A 17 15.31 -1.22 -24.23
C LEU A 17 16.19 -2.43 -23.90
N ASP A 18 16.29 -3.40 -24.82
CA ASP A 18 17.09 -4.61 -24.68
C ASP A 18 18.59 -4.29 -24.64
N GLU A 19 19.03 -3.26 -25.35
CA GLU A 19 20.40 -2.74 -25.33
C GLU A 19 20.71 -1.86 -24.08
N GLY A 20 19.69 -1.55 -23.26
CA GLY A 20 19.80 -0.72 -22.06
C GLY A 20 19.83 0.78 -22.35
N ASP A 21 19.58 1.20 -23.59
CA ASP A 21 19.39 2.61 -23.94
C ASP A 21 17.95 3.05 -23.65
N TYR A 22 17.70 3.28 -22.36
CA TYR A 22 16.38 3.68 -21.90
C TYR A 22 15.91 5.04 -22.45
N TRP A 23 16.85 5.94 -22.80
CA TRP A 23 16.51 7.22 -23.41
C TRP A 23 16.00 7.06 -24.84
N ALA A 24 16.70 6.30 -25.64
CA ALA A 24 16.27 6.02 -27.00
C ALA A 24 14.95 5.23 -26.99
N ALA A 25 14.81 4.23 -26.11
CA ALA A 25 13.57 3.47 -25.95
C ALA A 25 12.38 4.38 -25.66
N LEU A 26 12.49 5.30 -24.70
CA LEU A 26 11.45 6.28 -24.37
C LEU A 26 11.09 7.16 -25.57
N GLY A 27 12.10 7.60 -26.35
CA GLY A 27 11.86 8.41 -27.55
C GLY A 27 11.02 7.68 -28.60
N TYR A 28 11.34 6.41 -28.87
CA TYR A 28 10.58 5.62 -29.83
C TYR A 28 9.15 5.33 -29.35
N TYR A 29 8.97 4.95 -28.09
CA TYR A 29 7.62 4.71 -27.54
C TYR A 29 6.79 6.01 -27.49
N GLN A 30 7.43 7.16 -27.24
CA GLN A 30 6.78 8.47 -27.28
C GLN A 30 6.20 8.80 -28.67
N ILE A 31 6.89 8.40 -29.74
CA ILE A 31 6.38 8.51 -31.11
C ILE A 31 5.08 7.70 -31.24
N VAL A 32 5.03 6.48 -30.71
CA VAL A 32 3.82 5.64 -30.81
C VAL A 32 2.65 6.27 -30.09
N VAL A 33 2.83 6.76 -28.86
CA VAL A 33 1.72 7.30 -28.06
C VAL A 33 1.25 8.67 -28.51
N ASN A 34 2.13 9.48 -29.12
CA ASN A 34 1.79 10.82 -29.62
C ASN A 34 1.21 10.79 -31.03
N ASP A 35 1.87 10.11 -31.95
CA ASP A 35 1.53 10.16 -33.37
C ASP A 35 0.49 9.10 -33.76
N TYR A 36 0.41 8.00 -32.95
CA TYR A 36 -0.48 6.85 -33.22
C TYR A 36 -1.31 6.45 -31.99
N PRO A 37 -1.97 7.38 -31.28
CA PRO A 37 -2.66 7.09 -30.00
C PRO A 37 -3.83 6.09 -30.16
N ASN A 38 -4.39 5.97 -31.35
CA ASN A 38 -5.48 5.02 -31.64
C ASN A 38 -4.98 3.67 -32.18
N SER A 39 -3.67 3.45 -32.21
CA SER A 39 -3.11 2.16 -32.62
C SER A 39 -3.27 1.12 -31.53
N ILE A 40 -3.33 -0.15 -31.92
CA ILE A 40 -3.33 -1.28 -30.99
C ILE A 40 -2.03 -1.37 -30.17
N PHE A 41 -0.99 -0.67 -30.61
CA PHE A 41 0.31 -0.63 -29.96
C PHE A 41 0.43 0.46 -28.86
N ALA A 42 -0.45 1.46 -28.85
CA ALA A 42 -0.34 2.58 -27.93
C ALA A 42 -0.37 2.17 -26.44
N PRO A 43 -1.29 1.30 -25.96
CA PRO A 43 -1.23 0.86 -24.56
C PRO A 43 0.04 0.04 -24.26
N GLU A 44 0.53 -0.78 -25.18
CA GLU A 44 1.79 -1.48 -25.03
C GLU A 44 2.97 -0.52 -24.95
N ALA A 45 2.99 0.53 -25.77
CA ALA A 45 4.03 1.54 -25.74
C ALA A 45 4.09 2.25 -24.36
N TYR A 46 2.95 2.64 -23.79
CA TYR A 46 2.90 3.17 -22.42
C TYR A 46 3.44 2.19 -21.39
N TYR A 47 3.09 0.90 -21.50
CA TYR A 47 3.61 -0.13 -20.60
C TYR A 47 5.13 -0.26 -20.71
N GLN A 48 5.68 -0.31 -21.91
CA GLN A 48 7.14 -0.38 -22.11
C GLN A 48 7.85 0.92 -21.66
N MET A 49 7.21 2.08 -21.83
CA MET A 49 7.70 3.34 -21.25
C MET A 49 7.82 3.22 -19.73
N SER A 50 6.80 2.68 -19.06
CA SER A 50 6.84 2.51 -17.61
C SER A 50 8.01 1.63 -17.17
N GLN A 51 8.30 0.54 -17.91
CA GLN A 51 9.43 -0.33 -17.63
C GLN A 51 10.78 0.40 -17.78
N ALA A 52 10.95 1.18 -18.84
CA ALA A 52 12.15 1.99 -19.06
C ALA A 52 12.33 3.05 -17.95
N LEU A 53 11.23 3.69 -17.53
CA LEU A 53 11.23 4.69 -16.46
C LEU A 53 11.59 4.11 -15.10
N VAL A 54 11.09 2.90 -14.77
CA VAL A 54 11.48 2.16 -13.57
C VAL A 54 12.98 1.87 -13.56
N LYS A 55 13.53 1.42 -14.68
CA LYS A 55 14.99 1.17 -14.82
C LYS A 55 15.82 2.43 -14.62
N ARG A 56 15.26 3.59 -14.88
CA ARG A 56 15.90 4.90 -14.65
C ARG A 56 15.63 5.46 -13.26
N GLY A 57 14.84 4.77 -12.41
CA GLY A 57 14.45 5.24 -11.10
C GLY A 57 13.41 6.38 -11.13
N GLN A 58 12.74 6.59 -12.27
CA GLN A 58 11.68 7.60 -12.43
C GLN A 58 10.31 6.98 -12.12
N PHE A 59 10.10 6.63 -10.85
CA PHE A 59 8.96 5.80 -10.42
C PHE A 59 7.61 6.50 -10.62
N MET A 60 7.50 7.80 -10.34
CA MET A 60 6.25 8.52 -10.54
C MET A 60 5.93 8.71 -12.02
N ASP A 61 6.91 8.96 -12.86
CA ASP A 61 6.72 9.02 -14.30
C ASP A 61 6.29 7.65 -14.86
N ALA A 62 6.85 6.56 -14.29
CA ALA A 62 6.44 5.19 -14.63
C ALA A 62 4.98 4.92 -14.27
N PHE A 63 4.56 5.33 -13.08
CA PHE A 63 3.17 5.25 -12.65
C PHE A 63 2.25 6.08 -13.54
N ASP A 64 2.63 7.31 -13.87
CA ASP A 64 1.85 8.18 -14.76
C ASP A 64 1.66 7.53 -16.15
N ALA A 65 2.67 6.88 -16.69
CA ALA A 65 2.56 6.14 -17.95
C ALA A 65 1.56 4.96 -17.86
N LEU A 66 1.54 4.22 -16.74
CA LEU A 66 0.56 3.15 -16.50
C LEU A 66 -0.87 3.72 -16.35
N GLN A 67 -1.02 4.84 -15.66
CA GLN A 67 -2.29 5.53 -15.50
C GLN A 67 -2.88 6.04 -16.82
N GLU A 68 -2.05 6.36 -17.80
CA GLU A 68 -2.53 6.68 -19.15
C GLU A 68 -3.22 5.48 -19.81
N ILE A 69 -2.76 4.24 -19.52
CA ILE A 69 -3.44 3.03 -20.02
C ILE A 69 -4.80 2.87 -19.35
N VAL A 70 -4.85 2.98 -18.01
CA VAL A 70 -6.08 2.86 -17.22
C VAL A 70 -7.15 3.86 -17.70
N LYS A 71 -6.75 5.10 -17.99
CA LYS A 71 -7.65 6.19 -18.38
C LYS A 71 -8.10 6.10 -19.83
N LYS A 72 -7.19 5.80 -20.76
CA LYS A 72 -7.44 5.88 -22.21
C LYS A 72 -7.83 4.55 -22.84
N TYR A 73 -7.43 3.43 -22.22
CA TYR A 73 -7.60 2.09 -22.79
C TYR A 73 -8.20 1.12 -21.75
N PRO A 74 -9.41 1.41 -21.21
CA PRO A 74 -10.00 0.59 -20.14
C PRO A 74 -10.29 -0.85 -20.56
N ASP A 75 -10.48 -1.09 -21.85
CA ASP A 75 -10.72 -2.43 -22.43
C ASP A 75 -9.41 -3.17 -22.80
N TYR A 76 -8.26 -2.69 -22.35
CA TYR A 76 -6.99 -3.32 -22.66
C TYR A 76 -6.93 -4.75 -22.09
N PRO A 77 -6.67 -5.78 -22.94
CA PRO A 77 -6.79 -7.19 -22.52
C PRO A 77 -5.88 -7.59 -21.36
N ARG A 78 -4.77 -6.86 -21.16
CA ARG A 78 -3.81 -7.10 -20.08
C ARG A 78 -3.96 -6.10 -18.91
N PHE A 79 -5.19 -5.64 -18.65
CA PHE A 79 -5.47 -4.68 -17.59
C PHE A 79 -4.91 -5.12 -16.23
N ASN A 80 -5.08 -6.40 -15.85
CA ASN A 80 -4.53 -6.92 -14.59
C ASN A 80 -2.99 -6.84 -14.52
N GLN A 81 -2.31 -6.97 -15.67
CA GLN A 81 -0.86 -6.78 -15.73
C GLN A 81 -0.47 -5.32 -15.48
N ILE A 82 -1.28 -4.37 -15.93
CA ILE A 82 -1.06 -2.95 -15.66
C ILE A 82 -1.22 -2.65 -14.17
N ILE A 83 -2.26 -3.15 -13.55
CA ILE A 83 -2.48 -3.01 -12.09
C ILE A 83 -1.34 -3.67 -11.29
N GLY A 84 -0.88 -4.85 -11.72
CA GLY A 84 0.30 -5.48 -11.13
C GLY A 84 1.56 -4.64 -11.28
N ALA A 85 1.76 -4.00 -12.43
CA ALA A 85 2.90 -3.10 -12.64
C ALA A 85 2.83 -1.84 -11.77
N GLU A 86 1.65 -1.25 -11.57
CA GLU A 86 1.46 -0.14 -10.62
C GLU A 86 1.81 -0.58 -9.19
N TYR A 87 1.30 -1.74 -8.77
CA TYR A 87 1.65 -2.32 -7.48
C TYR A 87 3.17 -2.50 -7.32
N ASP A 88 3.85 -3.03 -8.34
CA ASP A 88 5.30 -3.25 -8.32
C ASP A 88 6.10 -1.94 -8.22
N VAL A 89 5.63 -0.86 -8.87
CA VAL A 89 6.23 0.48 -8.72
C VAL A 89 6.10 0.95 -7.26
N ALA A 90 4.92 0.82 -6.65
CA ALA A 90 4.72 1.19 -5.25
C ALA A 90 5.59 0.37 -4.30
N ALA A 91 5.67 -0.96 -4.52
CA ALA A 91 6.51 -1.86 -3.73
C ALA A 91 8.00 -1.54 -3.87
N THR A 92 8.42 -1.11 -5.05
CA THR A 92 9.80 -0.67 -5.30
C THR A 92 10.12 0.58 -4.48
N ILE A 93 9.24 1.58 -4.46
CA ILE A 93 9.40 2.78 -3.63
C ILE A 93 9.40 2.38 -2.14
N GLN A 94 8.47 1.54 -1.71
CA GLN A 94 8.36 1.07 -0.32
C GLN A 94 9.64 0.35 0.16
N SER A 95 10.29 -0.41 -0.71
CA SER A 95 11.55 -1.10 -0.39
C SER A 95 12.74 -0.17 -0.16
N GLY A 96 12.58 1.14 -0.36
CA GLY A 96 13.64 2.13 -0.24
C GLY A 96 14.55 2.19 -1.47
N ALA A 97 14.13 1.61 -2.60
CA ALA A 97 14.81 1.82 -3.86
C ALA A 97 14.74 3.29 -4.23
N THR A 98 15.87 3.98 -4.11
CA THR A 98 15.99 5.39 -4.44
C THR A 98 16.61 5.55 -5.81
N PRO A 99 16.08 6.47 -6.65
CA PRO A 99 16.81 6.87 -7.83
C PRO A 99 18.13 7.54 -7.39
N TYR A 100 19.23 7.07 -7.94
CA TYR A 100 20.51 7.72 -7.73
C TYR A 100 20.59 8.97 -8.61
N LEU A 101 20.46 10.16 -7.99
CA LEU A 101 20.79 11.38 -8.69
C LEU A 101 22.30 11.42 -8.92
N TRP A 102 22.73 11.47 -10.18
CA TRP A 102 24.14 11.48 -10.61
C TRP A 102 24.95 10.22 -10.23
N GLY A 103 24.28 9.08 -10.01
CA GLY A 103 24.92 7.77 -9.84
C GLY A 103 25.56 7.49 -8.49
N TRP A 104 25.55 8.43 -7.53
CA TRP A 104 26.18 8.24 -6.22
C TRP A 104 25.48 8.95 -5.03
N PHE A 105 24.49 9.81 -5.29
CA PHE A 105 23.73 10.49 -4.21
C PHE A 105 22.36 9.84 -4.06
N PRO A 106 22.05 9.14 -2.94
CA PRO A 106 20.70 8.61 -2.71
C PRO A 106 19.75 9.77 -2.52
N TRP A 107 18.68 9.81 -3.32
CA TRP A 107 17.57 10.73 -3.11
C TRP A 107 16.66 10.17 -2.01
N PHE A 108 16.04 11.03 -1.23
CA PHE A 108 15.16 10.58 -0.15
C PHE A 108 13.95 9.80 -0.71
N THR A 109 13.65 8.65 -0.08
CA THR A 109 12.45 7.88 -0.39
C THR A 109 11.23 8.66 0.09
N ASN A 110 10.29 8.95 -0.81
CA ASN A 110 9.02 9.55 -0.44
C ASN A 110 7.95 8.46 -0.32
N TYR A 111 7.74 7.94 0.87
CA TYR A 111 6.73 6.91 1.13
C TYR A 111 5.29 7.35 0.81
N ASN A 112 5.01 8.67 0.76
CA ASN A 112 3.71 9.17 0.31
C ASN A 112 3.42 8.82 -1.16
N ASP A 113 4.45 8.73 -2.00
CA ASP A 113 4.30 8.31 -3.38
C ASP A 113 3.87 6.84 -3.47
N ALA A 114 4.45 5.97 -2.64
CA ALA A 114 4.02 4.57 -2.55
C ALA A 114 2.55 4.46 -2.10
N ILE A 115 2.15 5.19 -1.05
CA ILE A 115 0.76 5.23 -0.59
C ILE A 115 -0.17 5.69 -1.71
N LYS A 116 0.18 6.76 -2.42
CA LYS A 116 -0.62 7.28 -3.54
C LYS A 116 -0.84 6.22 -4.63
N ILE A 117 0.20 5.47 -4.99
CA ILE A 117 0.11 4.44 -6.02
C ILE A 117 -0.73 3.25 -5.52
N TYR A 118 -0.53 2.78 -4.29
CA TYR A 118 -1.35 1.73 -3.70
C TYR A 118 -2.83 2.13 -3.62
N GLU A 119 -3.14 3.38 -3.26
CA GLU A 119 -4.51 3.89 -3.29
C GLU A 119 -5.10 3.88 -4.70
N SER A 120 -4.30 4.17 -5.72
CA SER A 120 -4.74 4.07 -7.11
C SER A 120 -5.06 2.62 -7.49
N VAL A 121 -4.22 1.67 -7.11
CA VAL A 121 -4.47 0.23 -7.32
C VAL A 121 -5.81 -0.20 -6.71
N VAL A 122 -6.09 0.21 -5.47
CA VAL A 122 -7.35 -0.12 -4.78
C VAL A 122 -8.56 0.52 -5.47
N LYS A 123 -8.40 1.76 -5.94
CA LYS A 123 -9.45 2.52 -6.62
C LYS A 123 -9.76 1.95 -8.01
N ASP A 124 -8.72 1.66 -8.80
CA ASP A 124 -8.86 1.33 -10.22
C ASP A 124 -9.19 -0.16 -10.42
N ALA A 125 -8.81 -1.02 -9.46
CA ALA A 125 -9.07 -2.45 -9.52
C ALA A 125 -9.51 -3.03 -8.15
N PRO A 126 -10.65 -2.58 -7.59
CA PRO A 126 -11.10 -2.96 -6.24
C PRO A 126 -11.36 -4.45 -6.06
N TYR A 127 -11.55 -5.19 -7.14
CA TYR A 127 -11.78 -6.64 -7.11
C TYR A 127 -10.54 -7.47 -7.47
N SER A 128 -9.39 -6.84 -7.64
CA SER A 128 -8.13 -7.55 -7.91
C SER A 128 -7.53 -8.12 -6.62
N ASP A 129 -6.69 -9.14 -6.77
CA ASP A 129 -5.92 -9.69 -5.66
C ASP A 129 -4.87 -8.70 -5.11
N TYR A 130 -4.55 -7.66 -5.87
CA TYR A 130 -3.62 -6.60 -5.45
C TYR A 130 -4.23 -5.64 -4.42
N SER A 131 -5.55 -5.43 -4.43
CA SER A 131 -6.18 -4.43 -3.57
C SER A 131 -6.06 -4.72 -2.07
N PRO A 132 -6.31 -5.95 -1.56
CA PRO A 132 -6.12 -6.21 -0.13
C PRO A 132 -4.66 -6.13 0.31
N ILE A 133 -3.71 -6.56 -0.52
CA ILE A 133 -2.28 -6.43 -0.16
C ILE A 133 -1.80 -4.97 -0.25
N ALA A 134 -2.34 -4.17 -1.17
CA ALA A 134 -2.07 -2.74 -1.26
C ALA A 134 -2.54 -2.02 0.02
N LEU A 135 -3.74 -2.32 0.52
CA LEU A 135 -4.25 -1.78 1.79
C LEU A 135 -3.37 -2.18 2.98
N MET A 136 -2.90 -3.42 3.03
CA MET A 136 -1.96 -3.86 4.05
C MET A 136 -0.65 -3.07 3.99
N ASN A 137 -0.10 -2.86 2.80
CA ASN A 137 1.13 -2.09 2.63
C ASN A 137 0.96 -0.61 2.99
N ILE A 138 -0.20 0.00 2.68
CA ILE A 138 -0.54 1.35 3.13
C ILE A 138 -0.49 1.41 4.66
N SER A 139 -1.09 0.45 5.37
CA SER A 139 -1.08 0.44 6.83
C SER A 139 0.33 0.32 7.41
N ILE A 140 1.18 -0.54 6.82
CA ILE A 140 2.57 -0.73 7.24
C ILE A 140 3.38 0.57 7.07
N ILE A 141 3.26 1.22 5.91
CA ILE A 141 3.93 2.49 5.66
C ILE A 141 3.42 3.57 6.62
N ALA A 142 2.11 3.64 6.80
CA ALA A 142 1.48 4.64 7.66
C ALA A 142 1.93 4.51 9.12
N GLU A 143 2.10 3.30 9.63
CA GLU A 143 2.66 3.08 10.97
C GLU A 143 4.13 3.50 11.08
N GLN A 144 4.94 3.20 10.06
CA GLN A 144 6.34 3.62 10.03
C GLN A 144 6.50 5.15 10.02
N GLU A 145 5.54 5.84 9.40
CA GLU A 145 5.49 7.30 9.27
C GLU A 145 4.68 7.98 10.39
N ASP A 146 4.25 7.23 11.40
CA ASP A 146 3.40 7.71 12.53
C ASP A 146 2.08 8.36 12.08
N LYS A 147 1.51 7.86 10.98
CA LYS A 147 0.24 8.31 10.39
C LYS A 147 -0.91 7.39 10.79
N GLN A 148 -1.27 7.41 12.06
CA GLN A 148 -2.25 6.49 12.66
C GLN A 148 -3.59 6.48 11.91
N ASP A 149 -4.11 7.65 11.52
CA ASP A 149 -5.40 7.75 10.82
C ASP A 149 -5.39 7.03 9.47
N VAL A 150 -4.26 7.10 8.73
CA VAL A 150 -4.10 6.42 7.45
C VAL A 150 -4.01 4.90 7.66
N ALA A 151 -3.31 4.46 8.70
CA ALA A 151 -3.23 3.04 9.06
C ALA A 151 -4.62 2.47 9.41
N PHE A 152 -5.39 3.18 10.23
CA PHE A 152 -6.75 2.80 10.59
C PHE A 152 -7.67 2.68 9.36
N ASP A 153 -7.68 3.70 8.48
CA ASP A 153 -8.51 3.69 7.28
C ASP A 153 -8.17 2.48 6.39
N ALA A 154 -6.90 2.25 6.13
CA ALA A 154 -6.47 1.15 5.28
C ALA A 154 -6.85 -0.23 5.85
N LEU A 155 -6.65 -0.44 7.15
CA LEU A 155 -6.99 -1.69 7.83
C LEU A 155 -8.51 -1.90 7.91
N ASP A 156 -9.28 -0.85 8.20
CA ASP A 156 -10.74 -0.90 8.23
C ASP A 156 -11.32 -1.29 6.86
N ARG A 157 -10.83 -0.65 5.81
CA ARG A 157 -11.22 -1.00 4.42
C ARG A 157 -10.84 -2.43 4.04
N LEU A 158 -9.69 -2.92 4.50
CA LEU A 158 -9.28 -4.30 4.27
C LEU A 158 -10.22 -5.29 4.98
N ILE A 159 -10.48 -5.08 6.26
CA ILE A 159 -11.35 -5.94 7.08
C ILE A 159 -12.78 -5.97 6.52
N ASN A 160 -13.33 -4.81 6.18
CA ASN A 160 -14.73 -4.69 5.75
C ASN A 160 -14.96 -5.10 4.30
N ASN A 161 -14.05 -4.73 3.38
CA ASN A 161 -14.24 -4.98 1.96
C ASN A 161 -13.65 -6.32 1.49
N TYR A 162 -12.65 -6.85 2.22
CA TYR A 162 -11.94 -8.08 1.84
C TYR A 162 -11.86 -9.10 2.97
N PRO A 163 -12.97 -9.43 3.66
CA PRO A 163 -12.97 -10.30 4.85
C PRO A 163 -12.54 -11.75 4.55
N LYS A 164 -12.55 -12.16 3.28
CA LYS A 164 -12.10 -13.48 2.83
C LYS A 164 -10.67 -13.48 2.26
N SER A 165 -10.01 -12.33 2.27
CA SER A 165 -8.62 -12.24 1.84
C SER A 165 -7.71 -13.00 2.79
N MET A 166 -6.63 -13.56 2.26
CA MET A 166 -5.57 -14.17 3.07
C MET A 166 -4.90 -13.16 4.04
N PHE A 167 -5.07 -11.85 3.81
CA PHE A 167 -4.54 -10.78 4.65
C PHE A 167 -5.51 -10.35 5.76
N ALA A 168 -6.74 -10.91 5.80
CA ALA A 168 -7.74 -10.49 6.78
C ALA A 168 -7.27 -10.77 8.22
N SER A 169 -6.67 -11.94 8.50
CA SER A 169 -6.14 -12.25 9.82
C SER A 169 -5.04 -11.28 10.25
N ASP A 170 -4.11 -10.98 9.35
CA ASP A 170 -3.05 -10.01 9.63
C ASP A 170 -3.60 -8.60 9.87
N ALA A 171 -4.66 -8.20 9.15
CA ALA A 171 -5.31 -6.91 9.33
C ALA A 171 -5.96 -6.75 10.71
N TYR A 172 -6.68 -7.77 11.21
CA TYR A 172 -7.23 -7.77 12.56
C TYR A 172 -6.14 -7.64 13.62
N LEU A 173 -5.08 -8.44 13.49
CA LEU A 173 -3.96 -8.39 14.43
C LEU A 173 -3.22 -7.05 14.38
N GLN A 174 -3.05 -6.50 13.20
CA GLN A 174 -2.40 -5.21 13.00
C GLN A 174 -3.25 -4.07 13.57
N MET A 175 -4.57 -4.10 13.38
CA MET A 175 -5.50 -3.14 14.00
C MET A 175 -5.39 -3.17 15.53
N ALA A 176 -5.35 -4.36 16.13
CA ALA A 176 -5.13 -4.51 17.57
C ALA A 176 -3.81 -3.89 18.03
N LYS A 177 -2.72 -4.06 17.27
CA LYS A 177 -1.41 -3.49 17.58
C LYS A 177 -1.41 -1.97 17.46
N VAL A 178 -2.05 -1.42 16.43
CA VAL A 178 -2.16 0.04 16.26
C VAL A 178 -2.93 0.66 17.44
N TYR A 179 -4.05 0.08 17.86
CA TYR A 179 -4.74 0.55 19.07
C TYR A 179 -3.89 0.40 20.33
N ARG A 180 -3.15 -0.72 20.48
CA ARG A 180 -2.22 -0.91 21.60
C ARG A 180 -1.14 0.16 21.65
N SER A 181 -0.61 0.61 20.52
CA SER A 181 0.41 1.67 20.47
C SER A 181 -0.10 3.04 20.96
N LEU A 182 -1.41 3.27 20.93
CA LEU A 182 -2.06 4.49 21.43
C LEU A 182 -2.31 4.49 22.94
N VAL A 183 -2.09 3.35 23.61
CA VAL A 183 -2.32 3.23 25.07
C VAL A 183 -1.24 3.97 25.82
N GLN A 184 -1.62 5.02 26.55
CA GLN A 184 -0.69 5.86 27.32
C GLN A 184 -0.48 5.36 28.77
N GLY A 185 -1.40 4.57 29.31
CA GLY A 185 -1.35 4.03 30.66
C GLY A 185 -2.74 3.95 31.32
N PRO A 186 -2.81 3.37 32.54
CA PRO A 186 -4.09 3.16 33.21
C PRO A 186 -4.76 4.46 33.71
N GLU A 187 -4.03 5.56 33.79
CA GLU A 187 -4.53 6.88 34.23
C GLU A 187 -5.19 7.69 33.10
N TYR A 188 -5.00 7.27 31.84
CA TYR A 188 -5.42 7.99 30.65
C TYR A 188 -6.72 7.40 30.06
N ASP A 189 -7.17 7.94 28.92
CA ASP A 189 -8.32 7.41 28.19
C ASP A 189 -8.13 5.94 27.83
N GLN A 190 -9.11 5.12 28.20
CA GLN A 190 -9.10 3.68 27.98
C GLN A 190 -9.80 3.25 26.69
N THR A 191 -10.18 4.19 25.83
CA THR A 191 -10.76 3.86 24.51
C THR A 191 -9.83 3.05 23.64
N PRO A 192 -8.53 3.41 23.48
CA PRO A 192 -7.59 2.59 22.75
C PRO A 192 -7.41 1.18 23.36
N THR A 193 -7.36 1.09 24.69
CA THR A 193 -7.23 -0.20 25.40
C THR A 193 -8.40 -1.12 25.11
N ARG A 194 -9.63 -0.60 25.18
CA ARG A 194 -10.85 -1.39 24.88
C ARG A 194 -10.91 -1.83 23.42
N ASN A 195 -10.52 -0.96 22.50
CA ASN A 195 -10.50 -1.29 21.08
C ASN A 195 -9.43 -2.35 20.78
N ALA A 196 -8.24 -2.24 21.38
CA ALA A 196 -7.21 -3.29 21.25
C ALA A 196 -7.71 -4.64 21.77
N ILE A 197 -8.37 -4.68 22.94
CA ILE A 197 -9.00 -5.89 23.50
C ILE A 197 -10.03 -6.47 22.52
N SER A 198 -10.87 -5.64 21.92
CA SER A 198 -11.88 -6.09 20.97
C SER A 198 -11.22 -6.77 19.76
N PHE A 199 -10.26 -6.11 19.11
CA PHE A 199 -9.60 -6.67 17.93
C PHE A 199 -8.76 -7.90 18.22
N PHE A 200 -8.10 -8.01 19.40
CA PHE A 200 -7.44 -9.27 19.80
C PHE A 200 -8.44 -10.40 20.01
N ASN A 201 -9.59 -10.13 20.65
CA ASN A 201 -10.64 -11.14 20.81
C ASN A 201 -11.22 -11.57 19.46
N ASP A 202 -11.53 -10.63 18.57
CA ASP A 202 -12.05 -10.90 17.24
C ASP A 202 -11.05 -11.77 16.44
N TYR A 203 -9.77 -11.45 16.51
CA TYR A 203 -8.72 -12.27 15.91
C TYR A 203 -8.73 -13.71 16.43
N LEU A 204 -8.76 -13.90 17.74
CA LEU A 204 -8.73 -15.23 18.37
C LEU A 204 -10.00 -16.07 18.05
N ILE A 205 -11.14 -15.40 17.89
CA ILE A 205 -12.41 -16.07 17.54
C ILE A 205 -12.44 -16.43 16.05
N LEU A 206 -12.03 -15.53 15.18
CA LEU A 206 -12.16 -15.69 13.74
C LEU A 206 -11.03 -16.54 13.14
N PHE A 207 -9.84 -16.50 13.75
CA PHE A 207 -8.61 -17.12 13.22
C PHE A 207 -7.89 -18.02 14.24
N PRO A 208 -8.59 -18.99 14.86
CA PRO A 208 -8.04 -19.78 15.98
C PRO A 208 -6.88 -20.73 15.60
N ASN A 209 -6.66 -20.95 14.32
CA ASN A 209 -5.62 -21.85 13.81
C ASN A 209 -4.42 -21.11 13.17
N GLU A 210 -4.40 -19.81 13.24
CA GLU A 210 -3.30 -19.01 12.67
C GLU A 210 -2.05 -19.05 13.55
N SER A 211 -0.90 -18.89 12.93
CA SER A 211 0.41 -19.02 13.59
C SER A 211 0.66 -17.95 14.68
N GLN A 212 -0.07 -16.85 14.65
CA GLN A 212 0.11 -15.73 15.58
C GLN A 212 -0.87 -15.73 16.76
N VAL A 213 -1.64 -16.79 16.97
CA VAL A 213 -2.60 -16.91 18.09
C VAL A 213 -1.93 -16.66 19.45
N ALA A 214 -0.78 -17.27 19.71
CA ALA A 214 -0.06 -17.04 20.98
C ALA A 214 0.33 -15.57 21.21
N ARG A 215 0.71 -14.85 20.15
CA ARG A 215 1.01 -13.42 20.24
C ARG A 215 -0.24 -12.58 20.48
N ALA A 216 -1.35 -12.99 19.91
CA ALA A 216 -2.64 -12.31 20.12
C ALA A 216 -3.14 -12.52 21.57
N GLU A 217 -2.99 -13.72 22.13
CA GLU A 217 -3.29 -14.02 23.53
C GLU A 217 -2.45 -13.17 24.49
N GLU A 218 -1.14 -13.10 24.26
CA GLU A 218 -0.23 -12.26 25.05
C GLU A 218 -0.62 -10.76 24.95
N GLY A 219 -0.96 -10.31 23.76
CA GLY A 219 -1.43 -8.93 23.53
C GLY A 219 -2.74 -8.63 24.26
N LEU A 220 -3.68 -9.58 24.22
CA LEU A 220 -4.97 -9.48 24.91
C LEU A 220 -4.77 -9.40 26.43
N GLU A 221 -3.98 -10.30 27.00
CA GLU A 221 -3.68 -10.34 28.43
C GLU A 221 -3.07 -9.00 28.91
N ALA A 222 -2.08 -8.48 28.18
CA ALA A 222 -1.47 -7.20 28.49
C ALA A 222 -2.47 -6.04 28.49
N MET A 223 -3.40 -6.01 27.54
CA MET A 223 -4.43 -4.97 27.44
C MET A 223 -5.51 -5.13 28.53
N GLN A 224 -5.87 -6.35 28.88
CA GLN A 224 -6.80 -6.63 29.98
C GLN A 224 -6.20 -6.22 31.34
N ASP A 225 -4.92 -6.49 31.59
CA ASP A 225 -4.22 -6.04 32.79
C ASP A 225 -4.19 -4.49 32.87
N THR A 226 -3.86 -3.81 31.79
CA THR A 226 -3.88 -2.33 31.73
C THR A 226 -5.28 -1.79 32.03
N TYR A 227 -6.32 -2.39 31.45
CA TYR A 227 -7.70 -1.99 31.68
C TYR A 227 -8.14 -2.25 33.13
N ALA A 228 -7.77 -3.38 33.72
CA ALA A 228 -8.04 -3.70 35.11
C ALA A 228 -7.38 -2.68 36.06
N ARG A 229 -6.12 -2.35 35.82
CA ARG A 229 -5.41 -1.29 36.58
C ARG A 229 -6.07 0.06 36.48
N SER A 230 -6.59 0.44 35.31
CA SER A 230 -7.31 1.71 35.14
C SER A 230 -8.56 1.79 36.04
N ARG A 231 -9.24 0.65 36.25
CA ARG A 231 -10.42 0.58 37.14
C ARG A 231 -10.02 0.76 38.62
N LEU A 232 -8.85 0.24 39.02
CA LEU A 232 -8.30 0.45 40.38
C LEU A 232 -7.94 1.92 40.58
N VAL A 233 -7.25 2.54 39.64
CA VAL A 233 -6.88 3.97 39.71
C VAL A 233 -8.15 4.85 39.87
N MET A 234 -9.21 4.58 39.09
CA MET A 234 -10.47 5.29 39.24
C MET A 234 -11.12 5.02 40.61
N GLY A 235 -11.10 3.78 41.09
CA GLY A 235 -11.65 3.42 42.41
C GLY A 235 -10.95 4.15 43.53
N ASP A 236 -9.61 4.17 43.53
CA ASP A 236 -8.81 4.88 44.52
C ASP A 236 -9.06 6.39 44.47
N PHE A 237 -9.13 6.99 43.31
CA PHE A 237 -9.47 8.38 43.13
C PHE A 237 -10.81 8.74 43.80
N TYR A 238 -11.87 7.99 43.51
CA TYR A 238 -13.21 8.23 44.13
C TYR A 238 -13.21 7.96 45.63
N TYR A 239 -12.46 6.96 46.10
CA TYR A 239 -12.37 6.66 47.53
C TYR A 239 -11.71 7.78 48.30
N TYR A 240 -10.60 8.32 47.85
CA TYR A 240 -9.87 9.41 48.51
C TYR A 240 -10.61 10.74 48.43
N TYR A 241 -11.22 11.08 47.27
CA TYR A 241 -11.91 12.34 47.11
C TYR A 241 -13.27 12.36 47.84
N ARG A 242 -13.97 11.25 47.93
CA ARG A 242 -15.29 11.18 48.59
C ARG A 242 -15.21 11.08 50.10
N ASN A 243 -14.10 10.60 50.66
CA ASN A 243 -13.88 10.50 52.10
C ASN A 243 -13.23 11.74 52.75
N ASN A 244 -12.74 12.70 51.95
CA ASN A 244 -12.09 13.92 52.40
C ASN A 244 -12.92 15.20 52.15
N GLY A 245 -14.20 15.08 51.80
CA GLY A 245 -15.15 16.17 51.57
C GLY A 245 -16.24 16.29 52.63
#